data_b5ec511f10ff2c1f2d17c465529de043
#
_entry.id   b5ec511f10ff2c1f2d17c465529de043
#
_cell.length_a   1.000
_cell.length_b   1.000
_cell.length_c   1.000
_cell.angle_alpha   90.00
_cell.angle_beta   90.00
_cell.angle_gamma   90.00
#
_symmetry.space_group_name_H-M   'P 1'
#
loop_
_entity.id
_entity.type
_entity.pdbx_description
1 polymer ?
#
loop_
_entity_poly.entity_id
_entity_poly.type
_entity_poly.pdbx_seq_one_letter_code
_entity_poly.pdbx_strand_id
1 'polypeptide(L)'
;SRKIETNSASNLIQYTSYDIPYTLSNDLNMEMIGRILSTRYLESIREREGGSYGVGCGGGLNIFPVPTAYLIMQFDTDPDKQEKLMSIIHEEVNTIIENGPLAKDLNKEKESMLKDFQEDLEKNSYWQTALYMYYLYGVNYIADYKAAVEGITAETVQATLKRLVASGNMFEVVMLP
;
A
#
# COMPACT_ATOMS: atom_id res chain seq x y z
N SER A 1 1.05 23.99 18.14
CA SER A 1 1.66 24.01 16.81
C SER A 1 3.15 24.31 16.92
N ARG A 2 3.98 23.57 16.23
CA ARG A 2 5.42 23.86 16.08
C ARG A 2 5.63 24.43 14.69
N LYS A 3 6.23 25.61 14.57
CA LYS A 3 6.75 26.06 13.28
C LYS A 3 7.99 25.22 12.94
N ILE A 4 7.94 24.56 11.79
CA ILE A 4 9.08 23.88 11.18
C ILE A 4 9.43 24.72 9.94
N GLU A 5 10.66 25.16 9.82
CA GLU A 5 11.13 25.86 8.63
C GLU A 5 11.30 24.83 7.49
N THR A 6 10.27 24.67 6.70
CA THR A 6 10.27 23.86 5.46
C THR A 6 9.71 24.72 4.35
N ASN A 7 10.15 24.47 3.12
CA ASN A 7 9.63 25.14 1.92
C ASN A 7 8.55 24.32 1.20
N SER A 8 8.24 23.12 1.71
CA SER A 8 7.27 22.20 1.13
C SER A 8 6.18 21.83 2.13
N ALA A 9 5.01 21.49 1.64
CA ALA A 9 3.96 20.83 2.42
C ALA A 9 4.25 19.34 2.46
N SER A 10 4.31 18.75 3.68
CA SER A 10 4.45 17.32 3.88
C SER A 10 3.11 16.72 4.27
N ASN A 11 2.73 15.63 3.61
CA ASN A 11 1.40 15.03 3.73
C ASN A 11 1.52 13.55 4.06
N LEU A 12 0.64 13.09 4.95
CA LEU A 12 0.49 11.68 5.31
C LEU A 12 -1.00 11.35 5.38
N ILE A 13 -1.40 10.30 4.69
CA ILE A 13 -2.73 9.70 4.77
C ILE A 13 -2.56 8.26 5.22
N GLN A 14 -3.32 7.83 6.20
CA GLN A 14 -3.31 6.43 6.63
C GLN A 14 -4.72 5.92 6.88
N TYR A 15 -5.03 4.80 6.25
CA TYR A 15 -6.19 3.96 6.55
C TYR A 15 -5.76 2.79 7.42
N THR A 16 -6.57 2.43 8.40
CA THR A 16 -6.34 1.27 9.27
C THR A 16 -7.61 0.46 9.48
N SER A 17 -7.48 -0.85 9.63
CA SER A 17 -8.60 -1.73 9.98
C SER A 17 -8.13 -2.85 10.92
N TYR A 18 -8.94 -3.13 11.94
CA TYR A 18 -8.78 -4.27 12.84
C TYR A 18 -9.62 -5.48 12.40
N ASP A 19 -10.45 -5.32 11.36
CA ASP A 19 -11.37 -6.35 10.91
C ASP A 19 -10.76 -7.30 9.87
N ILE A 20 -9.58 -6.99 9.33
CA ILE A 20 -8.88 -7.82 8.36
C ILE A 20 -7.92 -8.73 9.14
N PRO A 21 -8.19 -10.05 9.23
CA PRO A 21 -7.36 -10.97 9.98
C PRO A 21 -5.99 -11.14 9.31
N TYR A 22 -4.96 -11.39 10.14
CA TYR A 22 -3.63 -11.67 9.63
C TYR A 22 -3.60 -13.06 8.98
N THR A 23 -3.42 -13.08 7.68
CA THR A 23 -3.14 -14.26 6.86
C THR A 23 -2.16 -13.85 5.77
N LEU A 24 -1.38 -14.78 5.24
CA LEU A 24 -0.48 -14.50 4.12
C LEU A 24 -1.24 -13.86 2.93
N SER A 25 -2.40 -14.40 2.57
CA SER A 25 -3.20 -13.86 1.47
C SER A 25 -3.67 -12.43 1.71
N ASN A 26 -4.10 -12.10 2.93
CA ASN A 26 -4.54 -10.73 3.25
C ASN A 26 -3.36 -9.77 3.29
N ASP A 27 -2.21 -10.19 3.82
CA ASP A 27 -0.99 -9.37 3.85
C ASP A 27 -0.53 -9.04 2.44
N LEU A 28 -0.44 -10.06 1.56
CA LEU A 28 -0.06 -9.87 0.16
C LEU A 28 -1.10 -9.09 -0.65
N ASN A 29 -2.40 -9.18 -0.33
CA ASN A 29 -3.41 -8.31 -0.92
C ASN A 29 -3.19 -6.84 -0.51
N MET A 30 -2.85 -6.56 0.75
CA MET A 30 -2.56 -5.21 1.20
C MET A 30 -1.28 -4.66 0.57
N GLU A 31 -0.24 -5.49 0.44
CA GLU A 31 0.98 -5.13 -0.30
C GLU A 31 0.66 -4.82 -1.77
N MET A 32 -0.12 -5.68 -2.44
CA MET A 32 -0.57 -5.47 -3.82
C MET A 32 -1.30 -4.14 -4.00
N ILE A 33 -2.21 -3.79 -3.09
CA ILE A 33 -2.92 -2.50 -3.09
C ILE A 33 -1.93 -1.33 -3.04
N GLY A 34 -0.95 -1.39 -2.14
CA GLY A 34 0.08 -0.36 -2.02
C GLY A 34 0.91 -0.20 -3.30
N ARG A 35 1.33 -1.30 -3.92
CA ARG A 35 2.11 -1.32 -5.18
C ARG A 35 1.31 -0.75 -6.35
N ILE A 36 0.05 -1.18 -6.52
CA ILE A 36 -0.84 -0.66 -7.58
C ILE A 36 -1.06 0.83 -7.40
N LEU A 37 -1.39 1.30 -6.20
CA LEU A 37 -1.59 2.71 -5.93
C LEU A 37 -0.33 3.53 -6.16
N SER A 38 0.86 3.05 -5.77
CA SER A 38 2.14 3.70 -6.08
C SER A 38 2.32 3.93 -7.58
N THR A 39 2.04 2.92 -8.39
CA THR A 39 2.11 3.03 -9.86
C THR A 39 1.07 4.02 -10.39
N ARG A 40 -0.18 3.94 -9.90
CA ARG A 40 -1.26 4.85 -10.31
C ARG A 40 -0.98 6.30 -9.95
N TYR A 41 -0.48 6.58 -8.74
CA TYR A 41 -0.13 7.93 -8.32
C TYR A 41 0.96 8.55 -9.20
N LEU A 42 1.98 7.76 -9.54
CA LEU A 42 3.05 8.22 -10.43
C LEU A 42 2.51 8.62 -11.81
N GLU A 43 1.61 7.81 -12.38
CA GLU A 43 0.98 8.09 -13.68
C GLU A 43 0.06 9.32 -13.60
N SER A 44 -0.90 9.32 -12.66
CA SER A 44 -1.92 10.38 -12.53
C SER A 44 -1.31 11.75 -12.21
N ILE A 45 -0.32 11.80 -11.31
CA ILE A 45 0.34 13.05 -10.95
C ILE A 45 1.19 13.57 -12.11
N ARG A 46 1.90 12.69 -12.80
CA ARG A 46 2.68 13.09 -13.98
C ARG A 46 1.80 13.66 -15.09
N GLU A 47 0.67 12.99 -15.38
CA GLU A 47 -0.24 13.41 -16.44
C GLU A 47 -0.98 14.70 -16.11
N ARG A 48 -1.42 14.89 -14.87
CA ARG A 48 -2.25 16.03 -14.47
C ARG A 48 -1.45 17.25 -14.05
N GLU A 49 -0.24 17.08 -13.48
CA GLU A 49 0.54 18.16 -12.87
C GLU A 49 1.86 18.44 -13.59
N GLY A 50 2.29 17.61 -14.53
CA GLY A 50 3.55 17.76 -15.27
C GLY A 50 4.81 17.75 -14.39
N GLY A 51 4.69 17.35 -13.13
CA GLY A 51 5.76 17.34 -12.13
C GLY A 51 6.23 15.94 -11.78
N SER A 52 7.40 15.84 -11.18
CA SER A 52 7.98 14.59 -10.66
C SER A 52 7.72 14.43 -9.14
N TYR A 53 6.51 14.71 -8.71
CA TYR A 53 6.14 14.45 -7.32
C TYR A 53 5.99 12.94 -7.11
N GLY A 54 6.81 12.38 -6.24
CA GLY A 54 6.69 10.99 -5.84
C GLY A 54 5.72 10.85 -4.67
N VAL A 55 4.73 9.97 -4.79
CA VAL A 55 3.91 9.53 -3.66
C VAL A 55 4.41 8.16 -3.24
N GLY A 56 4.96 8.07 -2.04
CA GLY A 56 5.22 6.79 -1.40
C GLY A 56 3.90 6.17 -0.94
N CYS A 57 3.61 4.96 -1.40
CA CYS A 57 2.44 4.22 -0.96
C CYS A 57 2.86 2.81 -0.52
N GLY A 58 2.36 2.37 0.63
CA GLY A 58 2.63 1.03 1.16
C GLY A 58 1.40 0.48 1.87
N GLY A 59 1.18 -0.83 1.73
CA GLY A 59 0.13 -1.55 2.42
C GLY A 59 0.66 -2.84 3.02
N GLY A 60 0.02 -3.32 4.08
CA GLY A 60 0.41 -4.55 4.76
C GLY A 60 -0.42 -4.81 6.01
N LEU A 61 -0.06 -5.87 6.73
CA LEU A 61 -0.63 -6.22 8.01
C LEU A 61 0.43 -6.28 9.11
N ASN A 62 0.16 -5.63 10.23
CA ASN A 62 0.91 -5.83 11.47
C ASN A 62 0.21 -6.88 12.34
N ILE A 63 1.00 -7.70 13.06
CA ILE A 63 0.47 -8.66 14.03
C ILE A 63 0.38 -8.06 15.42
N PHE A 64 1.35 -7.19 15.79
CA PHE A 64 1.46 -6.57 17.10
C PHE A 64 1.13 -5.08 17.08
N PRO A 65 0.57 -4.56 18.19
CA PRO A 65 0.10 -5.25 19.41
C PRO A 65 -1.22 -5.99 19.17
N VAL A 66 -1.94 -5.65 18.12
CA VAL A 66 -3.16 -6.33 17.62
C VAL A 66 -3.08 -6.41 16.10
N PRO A 67 -3.63 -7.46 15.49
CA PRO A 67 -3.69 -7.55 14.03
C PRO A 67 -4.31 -6.29 13.43
N THR A 68 -3.57 -5.61 12.58
CA THR A 68 -3.98 -4.33 11.99
C THR A 68 -3.57 -4.27 10.53
N ALA A 69 -4.53 -4.17 9.63
CA ALA A 69 -4.27 -3.83 8.24
C ALA A 69 -4.06 -2.32 8.12
N TYR A 70 -3.12 -1.91 7.29
CA TYR A 70 -2.85 -0.51 7.03
C TYR A 70 -2.56 -0.24 5.56
N LEU A 71 -2.90 0.96 5.13
CA LEU A 71 -2.49 1.56 3.86
C LEU A 71 -2.03 2.97 4.17
N ILE A 72 -0.78 3.28 3.83
CA ILE A 72 -0.15 4.57 4.12
C ILE A 72 0.32 5.22 2.82
N MET A 73 0.04 6.50 2.66
CA MET A 73 0.52 7.35 1.58
C MET A 73 1.24 8.56 2.15
N GLN A 74 2.41 8.86 1.59
CA GLN A 74 3.22 10.00 1.99
C GLN A 74 3.75 10.73 0.76
N PHE A 75 3.69 12.06 0.79
CA PHE A 75 4.25 12.90 -0.28
C PHE A 75 4.57 14.30 0.22
N ASP A 76 5.57 14.88 -0.42
CA ASP A 76 5.92 16.30 -0.27
C ASP A 76 5.54 17.04 -1.54
N THR A 77 5.06 18.28 -1.41
CA THR A 77 4.65 19.11 -2.54
C THR A 77 4.78 20.59 -2.24
N ASP A 78 4.68 21.42 -3.28
CA ASP A 78 4.49 22.86 -3.11
C ASP A 78 3.17 23.13 -2.36
N PRO A 79 3.14 24.05 -1.40
CA PRO A 79 1.95 24.31 -0.59
C PRO A 79 0.68 24.65 -1.40
N ASP A 80 0.84 25.32 -2.52
CA ASP A 80 -0.26 25.70 -3.43
C ASP A 80 -0.85 24.54 -4.24
N LYS A 81 -0.16 23.38 -4.30
CA LYS A 81 -0.62 22.16 -4.97
C LYS A 81 -1.15 21.09 -4.03
N GLN A 82 -1.02 21.30 -2.73
CA GLN A 82 -1.29 20.29 -1.70
C GLN A 82 -2.73 19.75 -1.79
N GLU A 83 -3.73 20.60 -1.81
CA GLU A 83 -5.15 20.19 -1.88
C GLU A 83 -5.46 19.41 -3.16
N LYS A 84 -4.88 19.82 -4.27
CA LYS A 84 -5.10 19.16 -5.56
C LYS A 84 -4.48 17.76 -5.60
N LEU A 85 -3.27 17.60 -5.09
CA LEU A 85 -2.63 16.27 -5.01
C LEU A 85 -3.36 15.35 -4.04
N MET A 86 -3.83 15.89 -2.91
CA MET A 86 -4.67 15.15 -1.96
C MET A 86 -5.94 14.61 -2.64
N SER A 87 -6.61 15.44 -3.44
CA SER A 87 -7.80 15.00 -4.20
C SER A 87 -7.48 13.86 -5.17
N ILE A 88 -6.36 13.93 -5.90
CA ILE A 88 -5.92 12.86 -6.81
C ILE A 88 -5.70 11.55 -6.06
N ILE A 89 -5.09 11.60 -4.87
CA ILE A 89 -4.85 10.41 -4.06
C ILE A 89 -6.16 9.75 -3.65
N HIS A 90 -7.13 10.51 -3.19
CA HIS A 90 -8.46 9.98 -2.85
C HIS A 90 -9.21 9.46 -4.08
N GLU A 91 -9.12 10.14 -5.21
CA GLU A 91 -9.74 9.71 -6.47
C GLU A 91 -9.23 8.33 -6.92
N GLU A 92 -7.92 8.07 -6.85
CA GLU A 92 -7.36 6.76 -7.22
C GLU A 92 -7.80 5.64 -6.27
N VAL A 93 -7.86 5.89 -4.96
CA VAL A 93 -8.42 4.94 -3.99
C VAL A 93 -9.88 4.62 -4.33
N ASN A 94 -10.71 5.65 -4.55
CA ASN A 94 -12.12 5.48 -4.89
C ASN A 94 -12.30 4.77 -6.24
N THR A 95 -11.45 5.05 -7.23
CA THR A 95 -11.48 4.39 -8.54
C THR A 95 -11.28 2.88 -8.41
N ILE A 96 -10.32 2.43 -7.58
CA ILE A 96 -10.13 1.00 -7.33
C ILE A 96 -11.31 0.40 -6.55
N ILE A 97 -11.89 1.15 -5.60
CA ILE A 97 -13.07 0.71 -4.85
C ILE A 97 -14.26 0.50 -5.77
N GLU A 98 -14.49 1.39 -6.72
CA GLU A 98 -15.66 1.36 -7.62
C GLU A 98 -15.48 0.35 -8.76
N ASN A 99 -14.32 0.37 -9.42
CA ASN A 99 -14.10 -0.29 -10.70
C ASN A 99 -13.13 -1.49 -10.61
N GLY A 100 -12.45 -1.66 -9.47
CA GLY A 100 -11.33 -2.60 -9.34
C GLY A 100 -10.03 -2.05 -9.96
N PRO A 101 -8.91 -2.72 -9.73
CA PRO A 101 -7.64 -2.35 -10.34
C PRO A 101 -7.62 -2.66 -11.83
N LEU A 102 -6.83 -1.91 -12.60
CA LEU A 102 -6.61 -2.23 -14.00
C LEU A 102 -5.86 -3.56 -14.13
N ALA A 103 -6.28 -4.42 -15.06
CA ALA A 103 -5.65 -5.72 -15.28
C ALA A 103 -4.14 -5.60 -15.61
N LYS A 104 -3.74 -4.55 -16.36
CA LYS A 104 -2.33 -4.29 -16.66
C LYS A 104 -1.49 -4.06 -15.40
N ASP A 105 -2.02 -3.29 -14.44
CA ASP A 105 -1.33 -2.93 -13.21
C ASP A 105 -1.25 -4.15 -12.28
N LEU A 106 -2.35 -4.88 -12.13
CA LEU A 106 -2.39 -6.12 -11.34
C LEU A 106 -1.37 -7.15 -11.86
N ASN A 107 -1.34 -7.40 -13.16
CA ASN A 107 -0.42 -8.39 -13.75
C ASN A 107 1.04 -7.95 -13.60
N LYS A 108 1.35 -6.68 -13.87
CA LYS A 108 2.68 -6.10 -13.67
C LYS A 108 3.19 -6.27 -12.25
N GLU A 109 2.34 -5.93 -11.27
CA GLU A 109 2.75 -6.02 -9.87
C GLU A 109 2.85 -7.48 -9.38
N LYS A 110 2.04 -8.42 -9.89
CA LYS A 110 2.24 -9.86 -9.66
C LYS A 110 3.60 -10.34 -10.14
N GLU A 111 3.97 -9.98 -11.37
CA GLU A 111 5.28 -10.34 -11.94
C GLU A 111 6.42 -9.75 -11.10
N SER A 112 6.28 -8.48 -10.68
CA SER A 112 7.25 -7.81 -9.82
C SER A 112 7.39 -8.53 -8.47
N MET A 113 6.29 -8.83 -7.78
CA MET A 113 6.31 -9.55 -6.49
C MET A 113 6.94 -10.93 -6.60
N LEU A 114 6.66 -11.67 -7.67
CA LEU A 114 7.27 -12.99 -7.89
C LEU A 114 8.78 -12.88 -8.19
N LYS A 115 9.21 -11.85 -8.90
CA LYS A 115 10.63 -11.57 -9.14
C LYS A 115 11.33 -11.18 -7.84
N ASP A 116 10.77 -10.23 -7.09
CA ASP A 116 11.31 -9.80 -5.80
C ASP A 116 11.46 -10.99 -4.84
N PHE A 117 10.47 -11.89 -4.82
CA PHE A 117 10.53 -13.11 -4.03
C PHE A 117 11.72 -14.00 -4.39
N GLN A 118 12.02 -14.18 -5.70
CA GLN A 118 13.19 -14.96 -6.11
C GLN A 118 14.51 -14.31 -5.63
N GLU A 119 14.60 -12.98 -5.70
CA GLU A 119 15.77 -12.25 -5.20
C GLU A 119 15.88 -12.31 -3.67
N ASP A 120 14.75 -12.31 -2.96
CA ASP A 120 14.67 -12.38 -1.51
C ASP A 120 15.10 -13.76 -0.97
N LEU A 121 14.84 -14.83 -1.70
CA LEU A 121 15.31 -16.18 -1.33
C LEU A 121 16.85 -16.30 -1.26
N GLU A 122 17.59 -15.39 -1.87
CA GLU A 122 19.05 -15.32 -1.78
C GLU A 122 19.54 -14.56 -0.53
N LYS A 123 18.64 -13.88 0.22
CA LYS A 123 18.97 -13.01 1.35
C LYS A 123 18.76 -13.72 2.69
N ASN A 124 19.80 -13.81 3.51
CA ASN A 124 19.71 -14.37 4.87
C ASN A 124 18.65 -13.67 5.74
N SER A 125 18.49 -12.34 5.58
CA SER A 125 17.49 -11.58 6.32
C SER A 125 16.06 -12.00 5.99
N TYR A 126 15.78 -12.37 4.74
CA TYR A 126 14.47 -12.88 4.35
C TYR A 126 14.17 -14.23 5.03
N TRP A 127 15.12 -15.15 4.99
CA TRP A 127 15.00 -16.45 5.67
C TRP A 127 14.77 -16.30 7.17
N GLN A 128 15.51 -15.40 7.82
CA GLN A 128 15.31 -15.13 9.25
C GLN A 128 13.88 -14.67 9.54
N THR A 129 13.35 -13.72 8.76
CA THR A 129 11.97 -13.23 8.90
C THR A 129 10.95 -14.33 8.60
N ALA A 130 11.14 -15.09 7.51
CA ALA A 130 10.22 -16.16 7.12
C ALA A 130 10.16 -17.28 8.16
N LEU A 131 11.29 -17.67 8.74
CA LEU A 131 11.34 -18.64 9.84
C LEU A 131 10.68 -18.11 11.12
N TYR A 132 10.92 -16.85 11.46
CA TYR A 132 10.25 -16.19 12.58
C TYR A 132 8.72 -16.23 12.40
N MET A 133 8.22 -15.88 11.22
CA MET A 133 6.78 -15.91 10.90
C MET A 133 6.21 -17.33 10.96
N TYR A 134 6.95 -18.32 10.47
CA TYR A 134 6.53 -19.71 10.52
C TYR A 134 6.42 -20.24 11.96
N TYR A 135 7.46 -20.06 12.77
CA TYR A 135 7.50 -20.64 14.12
C TYR A 135 6.60 -19.93 15.12
N LEU A 136 6.42 -18.61 15.00
CA LEU A 136 5.58 -17.85 15.94
C LEU A 136 4.11 -17.76 15.52
N TYR A 137 3.85 -17.73 14.22
CA TYR A 137 2.51 -17.43 13.72
C TYR A 137 1.94 -18.49 12.78
N GLY A 138 2.71 -19.52 12.44
CA GLY A 138 2.28 -20.58 11.54
C GLY A 138 2.12 -20.14 10.08
N VAL A 139 2.69 -18.99 9.69
CA VAL A 139 2.59 -18.44 8.34
C VAL A 139 3.83 -18.78 7.53
N ASN A 140 3.67 -19.55 6.45
CA ASN A 140 4.79 -20.02 5.64
C ASN A 140 4.99 -19.13 4.40
N TYR A 141 5.81 -18.08 4.55
CA TYR A 141 6.17 -17.17 3.45
C TYR A 141 7.05 -17.83 2.36
N ILE A 142 7.63 -19.00 2.61
CA ILE A 142 8.49 -19.65 1.61
C ILE A 142 7.68 -20.60 0.74
N ALA A 143 6.91 -21.51 1.35
CA ALA A 143 6.18 -22.53 0.60
C ALA A 143 4.91 -21.97 -0.07
N ASP A 144 4.23 -21.03 0.57
CA ASP A 144 2.89 -20.58 0.17
C ASP A 144 2.88 -19.26 -0.62
N TYR A 145 4.00 -18.51 -0.64
CA TYR A 145 4.08 -17.17 -1.22
C TYR A 145 3.63 -17.13 -2.69
N LYS A 146 4.22 -18.00 -3.52
CA LYS A 146 3.92 -18.01 -4.94
C LYS A 146 2.44 -18.26 -5.22
N ALA A 147 1.87 -19.29 -4.59
CA ALA A 147 0.46 -19.62 -4.74
C ALA A 147 -0.46 -18.48 -4.23
N ALA A 148 -0.07 -17.83 -3.13
CA ALA A 148 -0.81 -16.70 -2.60
C ALA A 148 -0.80 -15.49 -3.54
N VAL A 149 0.36 -15.14 -4.13
CA VAL A 149 0.46 -14.05 -5.13
C VAL A 149 -0.34 -14.38 -6.39
N GLU A 150 -0.22 -15.61 -6.93
CA GLU A 150 -0.98 -16.06 -8.10
C GLU A 150 -2.50 -16.03 -7.83
N GLY A 151 -2.93 -16.29 -6.60
CA GLY A 151 -4.33 -16.25 -6.17
C GLY A 151 -4.92 -14.86 -6.00
N ILE A 152 -4.13 -13.78 -6.02
CA ILE A 152 -4.66 -12.40 -5.96
C ILE A 152 -5.45 -12.11 -7.25
N THR A 153 -6.66 -11.60 -7.11
CA THR A 153 -7.51 -11.20 -8.25
C THR A 153 -7.96 -9.75 -8.11
N ALA A 154 -8.52 -9.19 -9.18
CA ALA A 154 -9.09 -7.84 -9.13
C ALA A 154 -10.18 -7.73 -8.06
N GLU A 155 -10.99 -8.78 -7.91
CA GLU A 155 -12.08 -8.85 -6.93
C GLU A 155 -11.52 -8.88 -5.50
N THR A 156 -10.43 -9.65 -5.23
CA THR A 156 -9.83 -9.70 -3.89
C THR A 156 -9.19 -8.38 -3.51
N VAL A 157 -8.49 -7.71 -4.43
CA VAL A 157 -7.92 -6.36 -4.24
C VAL A 157 -9.03 -5.36 -3.94
N GLN A 158 -10.07 -5.32 -4.77
CA GLN A 158 -11.21 -4.41 -4.60
C GLN A 158 -11.93 -4.65 -3.27
N ALA A 159 -12.24 -5.90 -2.93
CA ALA A 159 -12.94 -6.25 -1.71
C ALA A 159 -12.12 -5.91 -0.45
N THR A 160 -10.81 -6.16 -0.48
CA THR A 160 -9.91 -5.83 0.63
C THR A 160 -9.83 -4.32 0.84
N LEU A 161 -9.68 -3.54 -0.24
CA LEU A 161 -9.63 -2.08 -0.13
C LEU A 161 -10.97 -1.49 0.33
N LYS A 162 -12.11 -2.00 -0.16
CA LYS A 162 -13.44 -1.63 0.34
C LYS A 162 -13.57 -1.87 1.84
N ARG A 163 -13.14 -3.03 2.31
CA ARG A 163 -13.20 -3.40 3.74
C ARG A 163 -12.32 -2.50 4.59
N LEU A 164 -11.11 -2.18 4.12
CA LEU A 164 -10.20 -1.26 4.79
C LEU A 164 -10.83 0.12 4.98
N VAL A 165 -11.34 0.71 3.88
CA VAL A 165 -11.92 2.07 3.91
C VAL A 165 -13.24 2.10 4.68
N ALA A 166 -14.06 1.06 4.58
CA ALA A 166 -15.34 0.96 5.30
C ALA A 166 -15.18 0.89 6.82
N SER A 167 -13.98 0.57 7.34
CA SER A 167 -13.69 0.63 8.79
C SER A 167 -13.81 2.05 9.37
N GLY A 168 -13.72 3.07 8.53
CA GLY A 168 -13.79 4.48 8.92
C GLY A 168 -12.58 5.02 9.69
N ASN A 169 -11.56 4.19 9.93
CA ASN A 169 -10.35 4.60 10.63
C ASN A 169 -9.34 5.17 9.64
N MET A 170 -9.50 6.44 9.32
CA MET A 170 -8.59 7.18 8.45
C MET A 170 -8.15 8.46 9.15
N PHE A 171 -6.89 8.80 9.02
CA PHE A 171 -6.38 10.10 9.43
C PHE A 171 -5.49 10.73 8.35
N GLU A 172 -5.51 12.04 8.32
CA GLU A 172 -4.69 12.87 7.46
C GLU A 172 -3.88 13.83 8.31
N VAL A 173 -2.61 13.93 8.00
CA VAL A 173 -1.71 14.91 8.61
C VAL A 173 -1.13 15.76 7.50
N VAL A 174 -1.34 17.06 7.58
CA VAL A 174 -0.77 18.05 6.67
C VAL A 174 0.10 18.99 7.48
N MET A 175 1.37 19.06 7.10
CA MET A 175 2.34 19.96 7.69
C MET A 175 2.69 21.02 6.64
N LEU A 176 2.29 22.26 6.90
CA LEU A 176 2.56 23.41 6.05
C LEU A 176 3.80 24.17 6.53
N PRO A 177 4.51 24.90 5.64
CA PRO A 177 5.60 25.80 6.00
C PRO A 177 5.25 26.85 7.04
#